data_d8bc203c3bed1c8e9ad562d7c5c55dd7
#
_entry.id   d8bc203c3bed1c8e9ad562d7c5c55dd7
#
_cell.length_a   1.000
_cell.length_b   1.000
_cell.length_c   1.000
_cell.angle_alpha   90.00
_cell.angle_beta   90.00
_cell.angle_gamma   90.00
#
_symmetry.space_group_name_H-M   'P 1'
#
loop_
_entity.id
_entity.type
_entity.pdbx_description
1 polymer ?
#
loop_
_entity_poly.entity_id
_entity_poly.type
_entity_poly.pdbx_seq_one_letter_code
_entity_poly.pdbx_strand_id
1 'polypeptide(L)'
;MSIRENLERMEEISLSPFATLSVNSRGRDREEPQCDIRPVFQRDRDRILHCKSFRRLKHKTQVFLSPKGDHYRTRLTHTLEVSQNARTIAKALRLNEDLVEAIALGHDLGHTPFGHAGERILNELCEEGYRHNEQSVRIVEKLEKDGKGLNLTWEVRDGILNHQTSMMPHTLEGKIVRLSDKIAYINHDIDDAIRAKVMRS
;
A
#
# COMPACT_ATOMS: atom_id res chain seq x y z
N MET A 1 13.54 29.05 -4.21
CA MET A 1 12.79 27.85 -4.63
C MET A 1 13.42 26.66 -3.94
N SER A 2 12.68 25.95 -3.12
CA SER A 2 13.14 24.74 -2.41
C SER A 2 13.27 23.56 -3.40
N ILE A 3 13.94 22.47 -2.98
CA ILE A 3 14.01 21.25 -3.78
C ILE A 3 12.60 20.69 -3.99
N ARG A 4 11.76 20.70 -2.95
CA ARG A 4 10.35 20.31 -3.00
C ARG A 4 9.59 21.09 -4.09
N GLU A 5 9.67 22.41 -4.11
CA GLU A 5 8.98 23.23 -5.11
C GLU A 5 9.41 22.93 -6.54
N ASN A 6 10.69 22.63 -6.74
CA ASN A 6 11.17 22.16 -8.04
C ASN A 6 10.56 20.82 -8.45
N LEU A 7 10.49 19.86 -7.52
CA LEU A 7 9.90 18.54 -7.79
C LEU A 7 8.39 18.65 -8.08
N GLU A 8 7.65 19.46 -7.33
CA GLU A 8 6.23 19.74 -7.55
C GLU A 8 6.01 20.38 -8.93
N ARG A 9 6.86 21.32 -9.34
CA ARG A 9 6.82 21.91 -10.68
C ARG A 9 7.13 20.87 -11.77
N MET A 10 8.04 19.94 -11.53
CA MET A 10 8.30 18.84 -12.46
C MET A 10 7.10 17.91 -12.59
N GLU A 11 6.36 17.65 -11.51
CA GLU A 11 5.09 16.92 -11.59
C GLU A 11 4.11 17.61 -12.53
N GLU A 12 3.91 18.93 -12.40
CA GLU A 12 3.00 19.71 -13.25
C GLU A 12 3.36 19.66 -14.75
N ILE A 13 4.66 19.61 -15.09
CA ILE A 13 5.15 19.60 -16.47
C ILE A 13 5.10 18.18 -17.08
N SER A 14 5.45 17.16 -16.29
CA SER A 14 5.72 15.81 -16.81
C SER A 14 4.58 14.82 -16.65
N LEU A 15 3.74 15.00 -15.64
CA LEU A 15 2.65 14.07 -15.38
C LEU A 15 1.43 14.33 -16.30
N SER A 16 0.58 13.32 -16.37
CA SER A 16 -0.70 13.40 -17.07
C SER A 16 -1.62 14.44 -16.40
N PRO A 17 -2.49 15.14 -17.15
CA PRO A 17 -3.53 16.00 -16.56
C PRO A 17 -4.52 15.25 -15.66
N PHE A 18 -4.53 13.92 -15.70
CA PHE A 18 -5.35 13.07 -14.82
C PHE A 18 -4.59 12.59 -13.57
N ALA A 19 -3.30 12.91 -13.45
CA ALA A 19 -2.49 12.54 -12.28
C ALA A 19 -2.87 13.37 -11.05
N THR A 20 -2.75 12.76 -9.90
CA THR A 20 -2.87 13.46 -8.62
C THR A 20 -1.55 14.14 -8.30
N LEU A 21 -1.49 15.47 -8.45
CA LEU A 21 -0.31 16.25 -8.16
C LEU A 21 -0.14 16.49 -6.66
N SER A 22 1.10 16.51 -6.18
CA SER A 22 1.42 16.79 -4.78
C SER A 22 0.90 18.14 -4.30
N VAL A 23 0.95 19.16 -5.15
CA VAL A 23 0.43 20.51 -4.85
C VAL A 23 -1.10 20.55 -4.67
N ASN A 24 -1.82 19.59 -5.24
CA ASN A 24 -3.28 19.50 -5.19
C ASN A 24 -3.79 18.51 -4.12
N SER A 25 -2.91 18.01 -3.26
CA SER A 25 -3.31 17.10 -2.18
C SER A 25 -4.33 17.77 -1.25
N ARG A 26 -5.34 17.00 -0.83
CA ARG A 26 -6.30 17.42 0.23
C ARG A 26 -5.65 17.56 1.60
N GLY A 27 -4.36 17.19 1.70
CA GLY A 27 -3.57 17.40 2.90
C GLY A 27 -3.72 16.30 3.95
N ARG A 28 -3.41 16.68 5.17
CA ARG A 28 -3.30 15.82 6.36
C ARG A 28 -4.33 16.24 7.41
N ASP A 29 -4.70 15.33 8.31
CA ASP A 29 -5.62 15.66 9.41
C ASP A 29 -5.02 16.65 10.41
N ARG A 30 -3.71 16.59 10.61
CA ARG A 30 -2.99 17.56 11.45
C ARG A 30 -2.03 18.37 10.60
N GLU A 31 -2.13 19.69 10.71
CA GLU A 31 -1.20 20.59 10.05
C GLU A 31 0.24 20.34 10.55
N GLU A 32 1.18 20.41 9.65
CA GLU A 32 2.60 20.30 9.92
C GLU A 32 3.42 21.10 8.90
N PRO A 33 4.61 21.58 9.25
CA PRO A 33 5.48 22.27 8.32
C PRO A 33 5.81 21.38 7.11
N GLN A 34 5.81 21.99 5.95
CA GLN A 34 6.22 21.30 4.72
C GLN A 34 7.72 20.99 4.75
N CYS A 35 8.12 19.94 4.08
CA CYS A 35 9.52 19.59 3.93
C CYS A 35 10.13 20.42 2.78
N ASP A 36 11.35 20.93 2.96
CA ASP A 36 12.03 21.69 1.89
C ASP A 36 12.54 20.80 0.75
N ILE A 37 12.61 19.48 0.97
CA ILE A 37 13.21 18.52 0.03
C ILE A 37 12.14 17.66 -0.65
N ARG A 38 11.16 17.12 0.08
CA ARG A 38 10.24 16.09 -0.39
C ARG A 38 8.82 16.59 -0.54
N PRO A 39 8.15 16.32 -1.69
CA PRO A 39 6.71 16.46 -1.86
C PRO A 39 5.92 15.61 -0.86
N VAL A 40 4.63 15.87 -0.71
CA VAL A 40 3.80 15.26 0.34
C VAL A 40 3.70 13.75 0.23
N PHE A 41 3.55 13.19 -0.97
CA PHE A 41 3.42 11.75 -1.18
C PHE A 41 4.74 11.01 -0.95
N GLN A 42 5.86 11.61 -1.31
CA GLN A 42 7.19 11.07 -1.00
C GLN A 42 7.42 11.00 0.52
N ARG A 43 6.96 12.01 1.27
CA ARG A 43 7.02 11.96 2.74
C ARG A 43 6.15 10.83 3.30
N ASP A 44 4.99 10.58 2.73
CA ASP A 44 4.09 9.51 3.18
C ASP A 44 4.68 8.14 2.92
N ARG A 45 5.24 7.91 1.73
CA ARG A 45 6.00 6.72 1.41
C ARG A 45 7.08 6.43 2.45
N ASP A 46 7.89 7.43 2.76
CA ASP A 46 8.98 7.28 3.72
C ASP A 46 8.46 6.98 5.13
N ARG A 47 7.35 7.62 5.56
CA ARG A 47 6.71 7.34 6.85
C ARG A 47 6.23 5.91 6.98
N ILE A 48 5.63 5.37 5.91
CA ILE A 48 5.17 3.98 5.88
C ILE A 48 6.36 3.03 5.92
N LEU A 49 7.36 3.25 5.06
CA LEU A 49 8.56 2.41 4.96
C LEU A 49 9.29 2.27 6.31
N HIS A 50 9.35 3.36 7.09
CA HIS A 50 10.04 3.39 8.38
C HIS A 50 9.15 3.01 9.59
N CYS A 51 7.87 2.72 9.40
CA CYS A 51 6.99 2.33 10.51
C CYS A 51 7.25 0.90 11.01
N LYS A 52 6.82 0.63 12.24
CA LYS A 52 6.99 -0.70 12.86
C LYS A 52 6.15 -1.77 12.16
N SER A 53 4.93 -1.41 11.74
CA SER A 53 3.99 -2.33 11.09
C SER A 53 4.48 -2.79 9.73
N PHE A 54 5.14 -1.93 8.95
CA PHE A 54 5.75 -2.31 7.68
C PHE A 54 6.85 -3.38 7.88
N ARG A 55 7.72 -3.21 8.88
CA ARG A 55 8.75 -4.21 9.20
C ARG A 55 8.18 -5.56 9.64
N ARG A 56 6.99 -5.57 10.26
CA ARG A 56 6.29 -6.80 10.67
C ARG A 56 5.77 -7.63 9.49
N LEU A 57 5.61 -7.05 8.31
CA LEU A 57 5.16 -7.79 7.11
C LEU A 57 6.09 -8.94 6.75
N LYS A 58 7.38 -8.87 7.10
CA LYS A 58 8.34 -9.96 6.90
C LYS A 58 8.01 -11.24 7.67
N HIS A 59 7.22 -11.14 8.75
CA HIS A 59 6.82 -12.26 9.61
C HIS A 59 5.38 -12.74 9.37
N LYS A 60 4.71 -12.19 8.35
CA LYS A 60 3.37 -12.60 7.97
C LYS A 60 3.44 -13.40 6.66
N THR A 61 2.93 -14.62 6.68
CA THR A 61 2.82 -15.46 5.47
C THR A 61 1.70 -14.95 4.58
N GLN A 62 1.80 -15.21 3.27
CA GLN A 62 0.78 -14.79 2.32
C GLN A 62 -0.41 -15.76 2.28
N VAL A 63 -0.22 -17.00 1.88
CA VAL A 63 -1.29 -17.99 1.71
C VAL A 63 -0.97 -19.29 2.47
N PHE A 64 0.24 -19.80 2.36
CA PHE A 64 0.62 -21.07 2.94
C PHE A 64 1.42 -20.91 4.22
N LEU A 65 1.08 -21.71 5.25
CA LEU A 65 1.92 -21.93 6.40
C LEU A 65 3.21 -22.59 5.93
N SER A 66 4.34 -21.92 6.10
CA SER A 66 5.64 -22.38 5.66
C SER A 66 6.04 -23.71 6.31
N PRO A 67 6.12 -24.83 5.58
CA PRO A 67 6.92 -25.97 6.00
C PRO A 67 8.33 -25.76 5.45
N LYS A 68 9.33 -25.72 6.31
CA LYS A 68 10.79 -25.82 6.07
C LYS A 68 11.30 -25.40 4.68
N GLY A 69 11.74 -24.14 4.53
CA GLY A 69 12.45 -23.66 3.33
C GLY A 69 12.46 -22.13 3.22
N ASP A 70 13.52 -21.55 2.65
CA ASP A 70 13.77 -20.10 2.54
C ASP A 70 13.02 -19.42 1.39
N HIS A 71 12.23 -20.15 0.62
CA HIS A 71 11.61 -19.64 -0.62
C HIS A 71 10.16 -19.20 -0.50
N TYR A 72 9.62 -19.06 0.71
CA TYR A 72 8.24 -18.67 0.89
C TYR A 72 8.05 -17.16 0.82
N ARG A 73 7.04 -16.75 0.05
CA ARG A 73 6.65 -15.35 -0.04
C ARG A 73 6.05 -14.85 1.26
N THR A 74 6.63 -13.80 1.80
CA THR A 74 6.07 -13.06 2.93
C THR A 74 5.19 -11.93 2.40
N ARG A 75 4.37 -11.36 3.27
CA ARG A 75 3.61 -10.17 2.91
C ARG A 75 4.49 -9.00 2.52
N LEU A 76 5.69 -8.91 3.05
CA LEU A 76 6.66 -7.89 2.65
C LEU A 76 7.05 -8.03 1.18
N THR A 77 7.39 -9.24 0.72
CA THR A 77 7.76 -9.46 -0.68
C THR A 77 6.58 -9.21 -1.63
N HIS A 78 5.38 -9.66 -1.27
CA HIS A 78 4.16 -9.33 -2.00
C HIS A 78 3.94 -7.81 -2.12
N THR A 79 4.04 -7.08 -1.02
CA THR A 79 3.89 -5.62 -1.01
C THR A 79 4.87 -4.93 -1.94
N LEU A 80 6.13 -5.40 -1.99
CA LEU A 80 7.15 -4.88 -2.90
C LEU A 80 6.84 -5.20 -4.37
N GLU A 81 6.34 -6.40 -4.67
CA GLU A 81 5.92 -6.80 -6.02
C GLU A 81 4.72 -5.96 -6.50
N VAL A 82 3.72 -5.74 -5.63
CA VAL A 82 2.59 -4.84 -5.92
C VAL A 82 3.09 -3.43 -6.21
N SER A 83 4.01 -2.91 -5.40
CA SER A 83 4.60 -1.58 -5.59
C SER A 83 5.35 -1.48 -6.93
N GLN A 84 6.16 -2.48 -7.29
CA GLN A 84 6.88 -2.49 -8.55
C GLN A 84 5.93 -2.51 -9.75
N ASN A 85 4.94 -3.39 -9.75
CA ASN A 85 3.95 -3.49 -10.83
C ASN A 85 3.17 -2.18 -10.98
N ALA A 86 2.68 -1.66 -9.86
CA ALA A 86 1.89 -0.43 -9.82
C ALA A 86 2.70 0.79 -10.33
N ARG A 87 3.95 0.93 -9.92
CA ARG A 87 4.84 2.01 -10.40
C ARG A 87 5.14 1.88 -11.90
N THR A 88 5.31 0.66 -12.41
CA THR A 88 5.51 0.44 -13.85
C THR A 88 4.30 0.93 -14.65
N ILE A 89 3.09 0.62 -14.20
CA ILE A 89 1.85 1.08 -14.82
C ILE A 89 1.71 2.61 -14.70
N ALA A 90 1.93 3.15 -13.50
CA ALA A 90 1.84 4.59 -13.25
C ALA A 90 2.81 5.38 -14.12
N LYS A 91 4.04 4.92 -14.26
CA LYS A 91 5.04 5.53 -15.14
C LYS A 91 4.62 5.52 -16.60
N ALA A 92 4.11 4.40 -17.11
CA ALA A 92 3.61 4.28 -18.47
C ALA A 92 2.45 5.25 -18.75
N LEU A 93 1.59 5.50 -17.76
CA LEU A 93 0.45 6.42 -17.84
C LEU A 93 0.79 7.86 -17.43
N ARG A 94 2.02 8.14 -17.03
CA ARG A 94 2.48 9.42 -16.48
C ARG A 94 1.65 9.88 -15.27
N LEU A 95 1.32 8.95 -14.36
CA LEU A 95 0.68 9.21 -13.09
C LEU A 95 1.72 9.35 -11.97
N ASN A 96 1.29 9.76 -10.77
CA ASN A 96 2.20 10.04 -9.65
C ASN A 96 2.74 8.74 -9.03
N GLU A 97 4.01 8.42 -9.34
CA GLU A 97 4.67 7.21 -8.85
C GLU A 97 4.85 7.21 -7.31
N ASP A 98 5.11 8.36 -6.68
CA ASP A 98 5.28 8.46 -5.24
C ASP A 98 3.97 8.17 -4.48
N LEU A 99 2.83 8.64 -5.02
CA LEU A 99 1.51 8.32 -4.47
C LEU A 99 1.19 6.83 -4.60
N VAL A 100 1.43 6.26 -5.78
CA VAL A 100 1.25 4.82 -6.04
C VAL A 100 2.09 4.00 -5.08
N GLU A 101 3.36 4.33 -4.90
CA GLU A 101 4.27 3.61 -4.01
C GLU A 101 3.82 3.72 -2.55
N ALA A 102 3.44 4.91 -2.09
CA ALA A 102 2.94 5.10 -0.73
C ALA A 102 1.70 4.24 -0.44
N ILE A 103 0.72 4.21 -1.35
CA ILE A 103 -0.48 3.37 -1.21
C ILE A 103 -0.09 1.89 -1.20
N ALA A 104 0.75 1.46 -2.16
CA ALA A 104 1.16 0.07 -2.28
C ALA A 104 1.91 -0.44 -1.03
N LEU A 105 2.80 0.37 -0.46
CA LEU A 105 3.50 -0.01 0.78
C LEU A 105 2.58 -0.07 2.00
N GLY A 106 1.48 0.69 1.98
CA GLY A 106 0.55 0.80 3.10
C GLY A 106 -0.63 -0.17 3.09
N HIS A 107 -1.00 -0.74 1.92
CA HIS A 107 -2.28 -1.43 1.75
C HIS A 107 -2.45 -2.66 2.68
N ASP A 108 -1.39 -3.39 2.94
CA ASP A 108 -1.41 -4.68 3.66
C ASP A 108 -0.95 -4.61 5.13
N LEU A 109 -0.71 -3.41 5.68
CA LEU A 109 -0.21 -3.25 7.05
C LEU A 109 -1.09 -3.91 8.11
N GLY A 110 -2.41 -3.88 7.90
CA GLY A 110 -3.43 -4.44 8.80
C GLY A 110 -3.70 -5.92 8.63
N HIS A 111 -3.04 -6.61 7.71
CA HIS A 111 -3.31 -8.03 7.50
C HIS A 111 -2.94 -8.87 8.73
N THR A 112 -3.76 -9.87 9.01
CA THR A 112 -3.59 -10.78 10.14
C THR A 112 -2.53 -11.84 9.87
N PRO A 113 -1.96 -12.49 10.91
CA PRO A 113 -1.33 -13.79 10.74
C PRO A 113 -2.31 -14.77 10.08
N PHE A 114 -1.81 -15.67 9.26
CA PHE A 114 -2.61 -16.67 8.51
C PHE A 114 -3.50 -16.10 7.40
N GLY A 115 -3.21 -14.89 6.93
CA GLY A 115 -3.86 -14.27 5.77
C GLY A 115 -5.38 -14.15 5.92
N HIS A 116 -6.13 -14.46 4.87
CA HIS A 116 -7.60 -14.38 4.86
C HIS A 116 -8.29 -15.36 5.83
N ALA A 117 -7.65 -16.48 6.17
CA ALA A 117 -8.21 -17.40 7.17
C ALA A 117 -8.22 -16.75 8.56
N GLY A 118 -7.13 -16.09 8.94
CA GLY A 118 -7.06 -15.33 10.18
C GLY A 118 -8.02 -14.14 10.20
N GLU A 119 -8.15 -13.43 9.08
CA GLU A 119 -9.09 -12.32 8.93
C GLU A 119 -10.54 -12.77 9.15
N ARG A 120 -10.94 -13.89 8.53
CA ARG A 120 -12.29 -14.44 8.70
C ARG A 120 -12.60 -14.78 10.15
N ILE A 121 -11.68 -15.45 10.84
CA ILE A 121 -11.85 -15.80 12.25
C ILE A 121 -11.96 -14.55 13.13
N LEU A 122 -11.10 -13.55 12.91
CA LEU A 122 -11.19 -12.30 13.66
C LEU A 122 -12.48 -11.54 13.35
N ASN A 123 -12.96 -11.57 12.10
CA ASN A 123 -14.23 -10.96 11.75
C ASN A 123 -15.43 -11.61 12.46
N GLU A 124 -15.38 -12.92 12.74
CA GLU A 124 -16.39 -13.65 13.51
C GLU A 124 -16.30 -13.37 15.01
N LEU A 125 -15.08 -13.18 15.54
CA LEU A 125 -14.86 -13.00 16.98
C LEU A 125 -14.99 -11.55 17.45
N CYS A 126 -14.78 -10.58 16.57
CA CYS A 126 -14.89 -9.16 16.91
C CYS A 126 -16.34 -8.70 16.74
N GLU A 127 -16.92 -8.06 17.74
CA GLU A 127 -18.30 -7.55 17.69
C GLU A 127 -18.51 -6.55 16.53
N GLU A 128 -17.52 -5.70 16.25
CA GLU A 128 -17.54 -4.73 15.15
C GLU A 128 -17.07 -5.32 13.80
N GLY A 129 -16.75 -6.63 13.76
CA GLY A 129 -16.11 -7.26 12.64
C GLY A 129 -14.63 -6.89 12.49
N TYR A 130 -13.97 -7.45 11.47
CA TYR A 130 -12.57 -7.18 11.17
C TYR A 130 -12.32 -7.21 9.67
N ARG A 131 -11.71 -6.15 9.15
CA ARG A 131 -11.24 -6.05 7.77
C ARG A 131 -9.83 -5.51 7.73
N HIS A 132 -8.93 -6.16 6.98
CA HIS A 132 -7.52 -5.78 6.96
C HIS A 132 -7.28 -4.38 6.40
N ASN A 133 -8.08 -3.92 5.44
CA ASN A 133 -7.98 -2.58 4.86
C ASN A 133 -8.34 -1.49 5.89
N GLU A 134 -9.41 -1.68 6.66
CA GLU A 134 -9.82 -0.79 7.75
C GLU A 134 -8.76 -0.79 8.87
N GLN A 135 -8.23 -1.97 9.20
CA GLN A 135 -7.14 -2.09 10.16
C GLN A 135 -5.85 -1.45 9.64
N SER A 136 -5.54 -1.50 8.34
CA SER A 136 -4.40 -0.79 7.76
C SER A 136 -4.52 0.72 7.98
N VAL A 137 -5.70 1.30 7.74
CA VAL A 137 -5.96 2.71 8.02
C VAL A 137 -5.85 2.99 9.52
N ARG A 138 -6.45 2.17 10.39
CA ARG A 138 -6.34 2.34 11.85
C ARG A 138 -4.90 2.32 12.34
N ILE A 139 -4.04 1.46 11.77
CA ILE A 139 -2.61 1.41 12.09
C ILE A 139 -1.94 2.75 11.76
N VAL A 140 -2.13 3.27 10.55
CA VAL A 140 -1.45 4.50 10.11
C VAL A 140 -2.02 5.76 10.75
N GLU A 141 -3.30 5.74 11.17
CA GLU A 141 -3.94 6.90 11.81
C GLU A 141 -3.77 6.92 13.33
N LYS A 142 -3.78 5.74 13.99
CA LYS A 142 -3.95 5.67 15.45
C LYS A 142 -2.88 4.85 16.18
N LEU A 143 -2.34 3.77 15.59
CA LEU A 143 -1.52 2.83 16.35
C LEU A 143 -0.02 3.10 16.24
N GLU A 144 0.46 3.57 15.11
CA GLU A 144 1.88 3.92 14.94
C GLU A 144 2.27 5.15 15.77
N LYS A 145 3.58 5.30 16.02
CA LYS A 145 4.17 6.42 16.78
C LYS A 145 3.49 6.62 18.15
N ASP A 146 3.35 5.54 18.90
CA ASP A 146 2.83 5.56 20.26
C ASP A 146 1.44 6.23 20.36
N GLY A 147 0.55 5.85 19.44
CA GLY A 147 -0.83 6.33 19.40
C GLY A 147 -1.07 7.61 18.60
N LYS A 148 0.00 8.23 18.06
CA LYS A 148 -0.12 9.48 17.31
C LYS A 148 -0.42 9.28 15.82
N GLY A 149 -0.20 8.06 15.30
CA GLY A 149 -0.31 7.76 13.88
C GLY A 149 0.76 8.42 13.01
N LEU A 150 0.73 8.12 11.72
CA LEU A 150 1.71 8.61 10.74
C LEU A 150 1.33 9.97 10.14
N ASN A 151 0.10 10.43 10.32
CA ASN A 151 -0.43 11.67 9.74
C ASN A 151 -0.23 11.71 8.21
N LEU A 152 -0.74 10.67 7.51
CA LEU A 152 -0.66 10.57 6.06
C LEU A 152 -1.67 11.48 5.38
N THR A 153 -1.43 11.80 4.11
CA THR A 153 -2.38 12.53 3.27
C THR A 153 -3.66 11.73 3.04
N TRP A 154 -4.73 12.44 2.72
CA TRP A 154 -6.03 11.85 2.46
C TRP A 154 -5.96 10.83 1.31
N GLU A 155 -5.25 11.14 0.23
CA GLU A 155 -5.13 10.30 -0.97
C GLU A 155 -4.49 8.95 -0.67
N VAL A 156 -3.46 8.94 0.17
CA VAL A 156 -2.80 7.69 0.60
C VAL A 156 -3.74 6.86 1.46
N ARG A 157 -4.46 7.47 2.41
CA ARG A 157 -5.43 6.77 3.26
C ARG A 157 -6.62 6.23 2.46
N ASP A 158 -7.15 7.01 1.52
CA ASP A 158 -8.21 6.58 0.60
C ASP A 158 -7.77 5.36 -0.22
N GLY A 159 -6.56 5.40 -0.80
CA GLY A 159 -6.00 4.29 -1.56
C GLY A 159 -5.82 3.04 -0.72
N ILE A 160 -5.31 3.16 0.52
CA ILE A 160 -5.18 2.04 1.47
C ILE A 160 -6.54 1.46 1.84
N LEU A 161 -7.53 2.31 2.14
CA LEU A 161 -8.86 1.84 2.54
C LEU A 161 -9.58 1.11 1.41
N ASN A 162 -9.49 1.62 0.20
CA ASN A 162 -10.32 1.22 -0.93
C ASN A 162 -9.61 0.27 -1.93
N HIS A 163 -8.47 -0.34 -1.56
CA HIS A 163 -7.74 -1.23 -2.47
C HIS A 163 -8.43 -2.58 -2.74
N GLN A 164 -9.37 -3.00 -1.89
CA GLN A 164 -10.08 -4.27 -2.06
C GLN A 164 -10.94 -4.30 -3.34
N THR A 165 -11.17 -5.50 -3.88
CA THR A 165 -11.92 -5.70 -5.13
C THR A 165 -13.35 -5.14 -5.08
N SER A 166 -14.00 -5.17 -3.93
CA SER A 166 -15.36 -4.64 -3.71
C SER A 166 -15.43 -3.13 -3.58
N MET A 167 -14.28 -2.45 -3.46
CA MET A 167 -14.19 -1.01 -3.21
C MET A 167 -13.50 -0.31 -4.38
N MET A 168 -13.57 1.03 -4.43
CA MET A 168 -12.99 1.81 -5.50
C MET A 168 -12.29 3.06 -4.96
N PRO A 169 -10.96 3.17 -5.07
CA PRO A 169 -10.22 4.38 -4.73
C PRO A 169 -10.66 5.58 -5.59
N HIS A 170 -10.57 6.77 -5.03
CA HIS A 170 -10.90 7.99 -5.76
C HIS A 170 -9.85 8.34 -6.82
N THR A 171 -8.56 8.20 -6.50
CA THR A 171 -7.47 8.53 -7.41
C THR A 171 -7.21 7.41 -8.41
N LEU A 172 -6.68 7.76 -9.59
CA LEU A 172 -6.24 6.77 -10.58
C LEU A 172 -5.05 5.96 -10.04
N GLU A 173 -4.19 6.60 -9.28
CA GLU A 173 -3.06 5.96 -8.60
C GLU A 173 -3.54 4.85 -7.65
N GLY A 174 -4.56 5.11 -6.86
CA GLY A 174 -5.18 4.09 -6.00
C GLY A 174 -5.80 2.95 -6.80
N LYS A 175 -6.45 3.24 -7.92
CA LYS A 175 -7.01 2.22 -8.83
C LYS A 175 -5.95 1.32 -9.45
N ILE A 176 -4.78 1.89 -9.77
CA ILE A 176 -3.62 1.12 -10.25
C ILE A 176 -3.13 0.17 -9.17
N VAL A 177 -2.99 0.62 -7.92
CA VAL A 177 -2.57 -0.26 -6.82
C VAL A 177 -3.55 -1.40 -6.62
N ARG A 178 -4.86 -1.12 -6.62
CA ARG A 178 -5.92 -2.15 -6.53
C ARG A 178 -5.81 -3.20 -7.65
N LEU A 179 -5.50 -2.78 -8.88
CA LEU A 179 -5.30 -3.70 -10.01
C LEU A 179 -4.01 -4.50 -9.85
N SER A 180 -2.93 -3.85 -9.44
CA SER A 180 -1.60 -4.46 -9.28
C SER A 180 -1.57 -5.50 -8.16
N ASP A 181 -2.29 -5.25 -7.06
CA ASP A 181 -2.48 -6.22 -5.98
C ASP A 181 -3.15 -7.50 -6.51
N LYS A 182 -4.22 -7.35 -7.29
CA LYS A 182 -4.90 -8.49 -7.91
C LYS A 182 -4.00 -9.27 -8.89
N ILE A 183 -3.21 -8.57 -9.70
CA ILE A 183 -2.25 -9.21 -10.63
C ILE A 183 -1.20 -9.99 -9.86
N ALA A 184 -0.60 -9.39 -8.82
CA ALA A 184 0.40 -10.04 -7.99
C ALA A 184 -0.18 -11.28 -7.30
N TYR A 185 -1.40 -11.19 -6.76
CA TYR A 185 -2.09 -12.30 -6.11
C TYR A 185 -2.32 -13.48 -7.07
N ILE A 186 -2.85 -13.22 -8.27
CA ILE A 186 -3.09 -14.28 -9.28
C ILE A 186 -1.78 -14.96 -9.70
N ASN A 187 -0.71 -14.19 -9.93
CA ASN A 187 0.58 -14.76 -10.28
C ASN A 187 1.14 -15.65 -9.16
N HIS A 188 0.93 -15.26 -7.90
CA HIS A 188 1.36 -16.07 -6.76
C HIS A 188 0.58 -17.37 -6.65
N ASP A 189 -0.73 -17.32 -6.83
CA ASP A 189 -1.59 -18.52 -6.78
C ASP A 189 -1.22 -19.52 -7.88
N ILE A 190 -0.92 -19.03 -9.08
CA ILE A 190 -0.47 -19.88 -10.20
C ILE A 190 0.88 -20.53 -9.88
N ASP A 191 1.87 -19.76 -9.43
CA ASP A 191 3.20 -20.28 -9.07
C ASP A 191 3.11 -21.33 -7.96
N ASP A 192 2.32 -21.07 -6.94
CA ASP A 192 2.14 -21.98 -5.80
C ASP A 192 1.38 -23.25 -6.22
N ALA A 193 0.39 -23.15 -7.11
CA ALA A 193 -0.34 -24.29 -7.65
C ALA A 193 0.57 -25.19 -8.53
N ILE A 194 1.49 -24.60 -9.32
CA ILE A 194 2.48 -25.33 -10.11
C ILE A 194 3.48 -26.04 -9.18
N ARG A 195 4.00 -25.36 -8.15
CA ARG A 195 4.92 -25.94 -7.16
C ARG A 195 4.30 -27.06 -6.35
N ALA A 196 3.03 -26.92 -6.00
CA ALA A 196 2.24 -27.94 -5.32
C ALA A 196 1.85 -29.13 -6.23
N LYS A 197 2.23 -29.06 -7.54
CA LYS A 197 1.84 -30.06 -8.58
C LYS A 197 0.33 -30.24 -8.75
N VAL A 198 -0.44 -29.23 -8.38
CA VAL A 198 -1.90 -29.18 -8.58
C VAL A 198 -2.23 -28.72 -10.01
N MET A 199 -1.35 -27.89 -10.60
CA MET A 199 -1.42 -27.48 -12.02
C MET A 199 -0.16 -27.91 -12.77
N ARG A 200 -0.30 -28.20 -14.06
CA ARG A 200 0.82 -28.40 -14.98
C ARG A 200 1.21 -27.03 -15.58
N SER A 201 2.51 -26.80 -15.73
CA SER A 201 3.08 -25.65 -16.44
C SER A 201 2.67 -25.62 -17.90
#